data_614a37d9f3f70e87ec2b7396bcbb8f4d
#
_entry.id   614a37d9f3f70e87ec2b7396bcbb8f4d
#
_cell.length_a   1.000
_cell.length_b   1.000
_cell.length_c   1.000
_cell.angle_alpha   90.00
_cell.angle_beta   90.00
_cell.angle_gamma   90.00
#
_symmetry.space_group_name_H-M   'P 1'
#
loop_
_entity.id
_entity.type
_entity.pdbx_description
1 polymer ?
#
loop_
_entity_poly.entity_id
_entity_poly.type
_entity_poly.pdbx_seq_one_letter_code
_entity_poly.pdbx_strand_id
1 'polypeptide(L)'
;MRAALAKLVDGVSLSEAEARAALDEMVAEDLDAALAAAVLTALRVKGETADEIRGFALRLLELAVRPPLSGVGAVDVVGTGGDGSDSLNLSTGAALTAAAAGAPVIKHGAGSVSSLSGSADVLAALGLAPPEPSEAGELFERSGFTFLFAPAYHPAMKSIAPVRRSLGIRTIFNIAGPLSNPARPPFYVIGAYSADMARTMAETLAGMSIKRAFVVHGAAGWDEPTPIGPYTVFETAPGAVTERVEDPAEFGFARCSPSDLVGGDAAHNARRLRDVFKGERGPHRDALILGASLALRVRGAEPEEAAARAAQAIDDGAALRLVESLKEARSD
;
A
#
# COMPACT_ATOMS: atom_id res chain seq x y z
N MET A 1 -21.76 14.42 10.84
CA MET A 1 -21.92 14.32 9.37
C MET A 1 -22.75 15.43 8.73
N ARG A 2 -23.92 15.88 9.24
CA ARG A 2 -24.73 16.93 8.56
C ARG A 2 -23.99 18.25 8.35
N ALA A 3 -23.25 18.74 9.34
CA ALA A 3 -22.42 19.96 9.22
C ALA A 3 -21.28 19.77 8.21
N ALA A 4 -20.67 18.58 8.18
CA ALA A 4 -19.63 18.24 7.21
C ALA A 4 -20.21 18.23 5.78
N LEU A 5 -21.37 17.61 5.56
CA LEU A 5 -22.03 17.58 4.26
C LEU A 5 -22.36 19.00 3.76
N ALA A 6 -22.90 19.88 4.64
CA ALA A 6 -23.22 21.26 4.26
C ALA A 6 -21.98 22.01 3.73
N LYS A 7 -20.83 21.89 4.38
CA LYS A 7 -19.57 22.47 3.90
C LYS A 7 -19.15 21.89 2.56
N LEU A 8 -19.15 20.56 2.44
CA LEU A 8 -18.63 19.86 1.27
C LEU A 8 -19.44 20.15 0.00
N VAL A 9 -20.77 20.30 0.10
CA VAL A 9 -21.63 20.64 -1.06
C VAL A 9 -21.41 22.08 -1.53
N ASP A 10 -20.95 22.96 -0.64
CA ASP A 10 -20.54 24.33 -0.97
C ASP A 10 -19.06 24.41 -1.44
N GLY A 11 -18.41 23.26 -1.64
CA GLY A 11 -17.01 23.18 -2.06
C GLY A 11 -15.99 23.52 -0.98
N VAL A 12 -16.42 23.67 0.29
CA VAL A 12 -15.56 24.00 1.41
C VAL A 12 -14.97 22.74 2.03
N SER A 13 -13.64 22.70 2.15
CA SER A 13 -12.93 21.58 2.76
C SER A 13 -13.15 21.47 4.25
N LEU A 14 -13.08 20.25 4.77
CA LEU A 14 -13.08 20.00 6.20
C LEU A 14 -11.67 20.21 6.76
N SER A 15 -11.57 20.73 7.97
CA SER A 15 -10.36 20.65 8.76
C SER A 15 -10.09 19.20 9.17
N GLU A 16 -8.85 18.89 9.59
CA GLU A 16 -8.49 17.57 10.13
C GLU A 16 -9.44 17.13 11.26
N ALA A 17 -9.77 18.05 12.19
CA ALA A 17 -10.68 17.76 13.30
C ALA A 17 -12.11 17.43 12.84
N GLU A 18 -12.63 18.15 11.85
CA GLU A 18 -13.95 17.89 11.27
C GLU A 18 -13.99 16.57 10.49
N ALA A 19 -12.91 16.25 9.77
CA ALA A 19 -12.76 14.98 9.08
C ALA A 19 -12.73 13.80 10.06
N ARG A 20 -12.03 13.92 11.18
CA ARG A 20 -12.02 12.93 12.28
C ARG A 20 -13.43 12.73 12.86
N ALA A 21 -14.14 13.82 13.16
CA ALA A 21 -15.50 13.77 13.68
C ALA A 21 -16.47 13.11 12.68
N ALA A 22 -16.32 13.39 11.38
CA ALA A 22 -17.14 12.74 10.35
C ALA A 22 -16.89 11.23 10.32
N LEU A 23 -15.63 10.79 10.44
CA LEU A 23 -15.31 9.36 10.52
C LEU A 23 -15.91 8.70 11.77
N ASP A 24 -15.86 9.35 12.93
CA ASP A 24 -16.47 8.82 14.17
C ASP A 24 -17.96 8.53 13.99
N GLU A 25 -18.70 9.43 13.34
CA GLU A 25 -20.10 9.20 13.02
C GLU A 25 -20.30 8.11 11.96
N MET A 26 -19.34 7.92 11.01
CA MET A 26 -19.41 6.88 9.97
C MET A 26 -19.15 5.46 10.50
N VAL A 27 -18.46 5.32 11.61
CA VAL A 27 -18.14 4.02 12.22
C VAL A 27 -18.99 3.71 13.46
N ALA A 28 -19.91 4.60 13.83
CA ALA A 28 -20.84 4.39 14.92
C ALA A 28 -21.84 3.25 14.61
N GLU A 29 -22.38 2.64 15.65
CA GLU A 29 -23.36 1.53 15.51
C GLU A 29 -24.69 2.01 14.89
N ASP A 30 -25.08 3.24 15.14
CA ASP A 30 -26.30 3.89 14.64
C ASP A 30 -26.06 4.71 13.35
N LEU A 31 -25.14 4.24 12.50
CA LEU A 31 -24.76 4.88 11.25
C LEU A 31 -25.97 5.25 10.37
N ASP A 32 -26.12 6.52 10.05
CA ASP A 32 -27.00 6.99 8.95
C ASP A 32 -26.31 6.71 7.61
N ALA A 33 -26.65 5.58 6.99
CA ALA A 33 -26.04 5.13 5.74
C ALA A 33 -26.23 6.11 4.58
N ALA A 34 -27.39 6.79 4.50
CA ALA A 34 -27.67 7.77 3.44
C ALA A 34 -26.80 9.01 3.60
N LEU A 35 -26.68 9.50 4.84
CA LEU A 35 -25.83 10.64 5.14
C LEU A 35 -24.34 10.33 4.95
N ALA A 36 -23.88 9.15 5.34
CA ALA A 36 -22.54 8.72 5.10
C ALA A 36 -22.21 8.61 3.60
N ALA A 37 -23.11 8.02 2.81
CA ALA A 37 -22.96 7.96 1.36
C ALA A 37 -22.85 9.35 0.74
N ALA A 38 -23.71 10.30 1.19
CA ALA A 38 -23.66 11.68 0.72
C ALA A 38 -22.34 12.37 1.04
N VAL A 39 -21.83 12.24 2.27
CA VAL A 39 -20.52 12.82 2.68
C VAL A 39 -19.38 12.21 1.88
N LEU A 40 -19.33 10.88 1.72
CA LEU A 40 -18.28 10.21 0.95
C LEU A 40 -18.31 10.65 -0.53
N THR A 41 -19.50 10.79 -1.10
CA THR A 41 -19.66 11.26 -2.48
C THR A 41 -19.27 12.74 -2.62
N ALA A 42 -19.65 13.59 -1.67
CA ALA A 42 -19.29 15.01 -1.69
C ALA A 42 -17.76 15.22 -1.55
N LEU A 43 -17.08 14.49 -0.67
CA LEU A 43 -15.62 14.48 -0.57
C LEU A 43 -14.99 14.11 -1.92
N ARG A 44 -15.49 13.03 -2.55
CA ARG A 44 -14.97 12.54 -3.84
C ARG A 44 -15.18 13.54 -4.98
N VAL A 45 -16.33 14.20 -5.04
CA VAL A 45 -16.67 15.18 -6.09
C VAL A 45 -15.87 16.47 -5.92
N LYS A 46 -15.73 16.94 -4.69
CA LYS A 46 -14.93 18.12 -4.37
C LYS A 46 -13.43 17.87 -4.64
N GLY A 47 -12.95 16.67 -4.43
CA GLY A 47 -11.55 16.29 -4.30
C GLY A 47 -11.08 16.39 -2.84
N GLU A 48 -10.52 15.29 -2.36
CA GLU A 48 -10.04 15.17 -0.98
C GLU A 48 -8.75 15.99 -0.79
N THR A 49 -8.64 16.71 0.32
CA THR A 49 -7.43 17.46 0.70
C THR A 49 -6.53 16.64 1.64
N ALA A 50 -5.26 17.05 1.75
CA ALA A 50 -4.31 16.42 2.67
C ALA A 50 -4.79 16.40 4.12
N ASP A 51 -5.44 17.49 4.59
CA ASP A 51 -5.98 17.58 5.95
C ASP A 51 -7.16 16.62 6.17
N GLU A 52 -8.05 16.52 5.20
CA GLU A 52 -9.18 15.58 5.24
C GLU A 52 -8.68 14.13 5.28
N ILE A 53 -7.75 13.77 4.39
CA ILE A 53 -7.16 12.43 4.36
C ILE A 53 -6.41 12.13 5.65
N ARG A 54 -5.65 13.09 6.19
CA ARG A 54 -4.92 12.92 7.45
C ARG A 54 -5.87 12.72 8.62
N GLY A 55 -6.97 13.47 8.68
CA GLY A 55 -8.00 13.30 9.70
C GLY A 55 -8.57 11.88 9.70
N PHE A 56 -8.91 11.35 8.54
CA PHE A 56 -9.39 9.97 8.40
C PHE A 56 -8.31 8.95 8.77
N ALA A 57 -7.09 9.09 8.23
CA ALA A 57 -5.99 8.14 8.47
C ALA A 57 -5.59 8.08 9.96
N LEU A 58 -5.42 9.22 10.61
CA LEU A 58 -5.07 9.27 12.03
C LEU A 58 -6.18 8.69 12.92
N ARG A 59 -7.44 8.96 12.58
CA ARG A 59 -8.55 8.38 13.35
C ARG A 59 -8.68 6.88 13.16
N LEU A 60 -8.47 6.38 11.94
CA LEU A 60 -8.40 4.94 11.68
C LEU A 60 -7.28 4.27 12.50
N LEU A 61 -6.11 4.90 12.57
CA LEU A 61 -4.97 4.41 13.39
C LEU A 61 -5.27 4.39 14.89
N GLU A 62 -6.09 5.30 15.40
CA GLU A 62 -6.51 5.33 16.81
C GLU A 62 -7.52 4.23 17.13
N LEU A 63 -8.42 3.94 16.20
CA LEU A 63 -9.46 2.92 16.32
C LEU A 63 -8.95 1.51 15.98
N ALA A 64 -7.75 1.41 15.43
CA ALA A 64 -7.17 0.13 15.02
C ALA A 64 -6.75 -0.74 16.22
N VAL A 65 -6.87 -2.03 16.06
CA VAL A 65 -6.22 -3.02 16.92
C VAL A 65 -4.72 -2.95 16.68
N ARG A 66 -3.94 -2.72 17.74
CA ARG A 66 -2.48 -2.66 17.61
C ARG A 66 -1.89 -4.07 17.58
N PRO A 67 -1.05 -4.38 16.58
CA PRO A 67 -0.33 -5.66 16.59
C PRO A 67 0.73 -5.67 17.71
N PRO A 68 1.04 -6.84 18.31
CA PRO A 68 2.05 -6.97 19.37
C PRO A 68 3.46 -6.98 18.78
N LEU A 69 3.82 -5.93 18.05
CA LEU A 69 5.14 -5.79 17.42
C LEU A 69 5.58 -4.32 17.39
N SER A 70 6.89 -4.11 17.23
CA SER A 70 7.46 -2.79 17.01
C SER A 70 7.72 -2.56 15.52
N GLY A 71 7.14 -1.48 14.97
CA GLY A 71 7.39 -1.04 13.60
C GLY A 71 8.75 -0.37 13.38
N VAL A 72 9.60 -0.27 14.39
CA VAL A 72 10.90 0.43 14.29
C VAL A 72 11.76 -0.13 13.17
N GLY A 73 12.10 0.74 12.22
CA GLY A 73 12.91 0.37 11.05
C GLY A 73 12.17 -0.34 9.93
N ALA A 74 10.90 -0.71 10.11
CA ALA A 74 10.12 -1.37 9.07
C ALA A 74 9.63 -0.40 7.99
N VAL A 75 9.34 -0.94 6.81
CA VAL A 75 8.69 -0.25 5.70
C VAL A 75 7.36 -0.93 5.37
N ASP A 76 6.34 -0.13 5.06
CA ASP A 76 5.14 -0.62 4.36
C ASP A 76 5.27 -0.36 2.86
N VAL A 77 4.94 -1.38 2.06
CA VAL A 77 4.93 -1.31 0.59
C VAL A 77 3.52 -1.60 0.12
N VAL A 78 2.80 -0.58 -0.31
CA VAL A 78 1.36 -0.66 -0.60
C VAL A 78 0.99 0.23 -1.79
N GLY A 79 -0.10 -0.06 -2.49
CA GLY A 79 -0.70 0.82 -3.50
C GLY A 79 -2.13 1.20 -3.12
N THR A 80 -2.63 2.28 -3.71
CA THR A 80 -4.05 2.65 -3.60
C THR A 80 -4.94 1.67 -4.33
N GLY A 81 -4.39 0.96 -5.29
CA GLY A 81 -5.13 0.11 -6.21
C GLY A 81 -6.07 0.89 -7.11
N GLY A 82 -6.83 0.12 -7.90
CA GLY A 82 -7.89 0.70 -8.74
C GLY A 82 -7.39 1.54 -9.91
N ASP A 83 -6.16 1.40 -10.33
CA ASP A 83 -5.54 2.04 -11.50
C ASP A 83 -6.00 1.42 -12.83
N GLY A 84 -6.70 0.27 -12.76
CA GLY A 84 -7.20 -0.46 -13.94
C GLY A 84 -6.12 -1.22 -14.68
N SER A 85 -4.95 -1.42 -14.08
CA SER A 85 -3.82 -2.12 -14.71
C SER A 85 -4.02 -3.62 -14.85
N ASP A 86 -4.83 -4.22 -13.97
CA ASP A 86 -4.94 -5.68 -13.81
C ASP A 86 -3.56 -6.39 -13.76
N SER A 87 -2.57 -5.68 -13.21
CA SER A 87 -1.19 -6.14 -13.13
C SER A 87 -1.03 -7.32 -12.16
N LEU A 88 0.10 -8.03 -12.29
CA LEU A 88 0.59 -8.90 -11.22
C LEU A 88 0.61 -8.12 -9.89
N ASN A 89 0.40 -8.79 -8.76
CA ASN A 89 0.49 -8.15 -7.43
C ASN A 89 1.92 -7.65 -7.15
N LEU A 90 2.34 -6.60 -7.90
CA LEU A 90 3.71 -6.08 -7.93
C LEU A 90 4.16 -5.60 -6.55
N SER A 91 3.34 -4.83 -5.84
CA SER A 91 3.68 -4.37 -4.48
C SER A 91 3.88 -5.51 -3.48
N THR A 92 3.13 -6.62 -3.63
CA THR A 92 3.29 -7.80 -2.76
C THR A 92 4.60 -8.53 -3.08
N GLY A 93 4.89 -8.74 -4.36
CA GLY A 93 6.16 -9.32 -4.79
C GLY A 93 7.36 -8.46 -4.41
N ALA A 94 7.25 -7.13 -4.59
CA ALA A 94 8.27 -6.18 -4.18
C ALA A 94 8.51 -6.17 -2.65
N ALA A 95 7.44 -6.29 -1.86
CA ALA A 95 7.52 -6.38 -0.39
C ALA A 95 8.29 -7.63 0.06
N LEU A 96 8.00 -8.80 -0.53
CA LEU A 96 8.72 -10.06 -0.25
C LEU A 96 10.19 -9.97 -0.71
N THR A 97 10.44 -9.39 -1.89
CA THR A 97 11.79 -9.16 -2.41
C THR A 97 12.58 -8.21 -1.50
N ALA A 98 11.97 -7.11 -1.06
CA ALA A 98 12.60 -6.15 -0.16
C ALA A 98 12.96 -6.78 1.20
N ALA A 99 12.06 -7.58 1.76
CA ALA A 99 12.32 -8.32 3.01
C ALA A 99 13.50 -9.28 2.83
N ALA A 100 13.53 -10.05 1.75
CA ALA A 100 14.64 -10.94 1.41
C ALA A 100 15.96 -10.21 1.17
N ALA A 101 15.90 -8.94 0.69
CA ALA A 101 17.04 -8.05 0.52
C ALA A 101 17.48 -7.33 1.81
N GLY A 102 16.84 -7.61 2.95
CA GLY A 102 17.20 -7.08 4.27
C GLY A 102 16.50 -5.78 4.70
N ALA A 103 15.40 -5.41 4.05
CA ALA A 103 14.50 -4.38 4.54
C ALA A 103 13.36 -5.03 5.35
N PRO A 104 13.24 -4.81 6.67
CA PRO A 104 12.09 -5.33 7.42
C PRO A 104 10.78 -4.75 6.87
N VAL A 105 9.82 -5.60 6.54
CA VAL A 105 8.56 -5.20 5.92
C VAL A 105 7.35 -5.57 6.79
N ILE A 106 6.52 -4.59 7.11
CA ILE A 106 5.21 -4.81 7.74
C ILE A 106 4.17 -4.33 6.72
N LYS A 107 3.72 -5.26 5.87
CA LYS A 107 2.76 -4.92 4.83
C LYS A 107 1.34 -4.90 5.38
N HIS A 108 0.63 -3.79 5.19
CA HIS A 108 -0.79 -3.66 5.50
C HIS A 108 -1.61 -3.77 4.22
N GLY A 109 -2.68 -4.57 4.24
CA GLY A 109 -3.48 -4.75 3.03
C GLY A 109 -4.74 -5.59 3.25
N ALA A 110 -5.50 -5.77 2.17
CA ALA A 110 -6.77 -6.49 2.18
C ALA A 110 -6.86 -7.48 1.00
N GLY A 111 -7.96 -8.20 0.93
CA GLY A 111 -8.38 -8.92 -0.27
C GLY A 111 -8.82 -7.96 -1.37
N SER A 112 -9.10 -8.51 -2.55
CA SER A 112 -9.56 -7.73 -3.71
C SER A 112 -10.88 -7.01 -3.42
N VAL A 113 -10.96 -5.76 -3.88
CA VAL A 113 -12.22 -4.98 -3.91
C VAL A 113 -12.62 -4.68 -5.36
N SER A 114 -11.67 -4.44 -6.24
CA SER A 114 -11.88 -4.03 -7.64
C SER A 114 -10.98 -4.75 -8.65
N SER A 115 -9.89 -5.36 -8.21
CA SER A 115 -8.97 -6.14 -9.04
C SER A 115 -9.31 -7.64 -9.01
N LEU A 116 -8.70 -8.43 -9.89
CA LEU A 116 -8.88 -9.89 -9.95
C LEU A 116 -8.29 -10.60 -8.72
N SER A 117 -7.31 -9.99 -8.02
CA SER A 117 -6.61 -10.56 -6.87
C SER A 117 -6.04 -9.46 -5.98
N GLY A 118 -6.39 -9.46 -4.70
CA GLY A 118 -5.79 -8.59 -3.68
C GLY A 118 -4.52 -9.19 -3.07
N SER A 119 -3.82 -8.40 -2.24
CA SER A 119 -2.59 -8.85 -1.58
C SER A 119 -2.81 -10.06 -0.65
N ALA A 120 -3.92 -10.09 0.11
CA ALA A 120 -4.25 -11.22 0.96
C ALA A 120 -4.53 -12.49 0.14
N ASP A 121 -5.19 -12.34 -1.02
CA ASP A 121 -5.57 -13.47 -1.87
C ASP A 121 -4.34 -14.15 -2.48
N VAL A 122 -3.41 -13.35 -3.00
CA VAL A 122 -2.16 -13.89 -3.59
C VAL A 122 -1.23 -14.46 -2.52
N LEU A 123 -1.15 -13.85 -1.35
CA LEU A 123 -0.38 -14.41 -0.23
C LEU A 123 -0.95 -15.75 0.21
N ALA A 124 -2.28 -15.87 0.35
CA ALA A 124 -2.93 -17.15 0.66
C ALA A 124 -2.65 -18.22 -0.43
N ALA A 125 -2.68 -17.85 -1.71
CA ALA A 125 -2.33 -18.74 -2.82
C ALA A 125 -0.84 -19.12 -2.87
N LEU A 126 0.04 -18.28 -2.30
CA LEU A 126 1.45 -18.61 -2.05
C LEU A 126 1.61 -19.58 -0.86
N GLY A 127 0.59 -19.82 -0.05
CA GLY A 127 0.63 -20.57 1.20
C GLY A 127 0.93 -19.69 2.43
N LEU A 128 0.85 -18.38 2.27
CA LEU A 128 1.11 -17.36 3.29
C LEU A 128 -0.20 -16.68 3.72
N ALA A 129 -1.19 -17.46 4.17
CA ALA A 129 -2.43 -16.87 4.67
C ALA A 129 -2.12 -15.81 5.76
N PRO A 130 -2.90 -14.71 5.88
CA PRO A 130 -2.65 -13.70 6.90
C PRO A 130 -2.52 -14.32 8.30
N PRO A 131 -1.52 -13.93 9.10
CA PRO A 131 -1.43 -14.38 10.50
C PRO A 131 -2.57 -13.81 11.34
N GLU A 132 -2.92 -14.51 12.42
CA GLU A 132 -3.75 -13.92 13.45
C GLU A 132 -3.03 -12.69 14.05
N PRO A 133 -3.78 -11.67 14.54
CA PRO A 133 -3.15 -10.48 15.11
C PRO A 133 -2.12 -10.75 16.21
N SER A 134 -2.30 -11.80 16.99
CA SER A 134 -1.38 -12.23 18.06
C SER A 134 -0.07 -12.82 17.54
N GLU A 135 -0.06 -13.39 16.34
CA GLU A 135 1.10 -14.08 15.74
C GLU A 135 1.99 -13.15 14.91
N ALA A 136 1.45 -12.01 14.48
CA ALA A 136 2.11 -11.10 13.55
C ALA A 136 3.48 -10.62 14.04
N GLY A 137 3.65 -10.44 15.36
CA GLY A 137 4.91 -10.02 15.96
C GLY A 137 5.99 -11.08 15.87
N GLU A 138 5.70 -12.31 16.27
CA GLU A 138 6.66 -13.42 16.22
C GLU A 138 7.10 -13.71 14.79
N LEU A 139 6.13 -13.73 13.85
CA LEU A 139 6.43 -13.92 12.43
C LEU A 139 7.38 -12.84 11.89
N PHE A 140 7.14 -11.58 12.26
CA PHE A 140 8.00 -10.46 11.87
C PHE A 140 9.42 -10.58 12.45
N GLU A 141 9.55 -10.90 13.73
CA GLU A 141 10.85 -11.05 14.39
C GLU A 141 11.70 -12.18 13.78
N ARG A 142 11.05 -13.28 13.39
CA ARG A 142 11.73 -14.45 12.79
C ARG A 142 12.15 -14.24 11.35
N SER A 143 11.35 -13.53 10.57
CA SER A 143 11.50 -13.49 9.11
C SER A 143 11.82 -12.11 8.53
N GLY A 144 11.64 -11.04 9.31
CA GLY A 144 11.68 -9.66 8.79
C GLY A 144 10.48 -9.29 7.92
N PHE A 145 9.45 -10.15 7.84
CA PHE A 145 8.23 -9.89 7.08
C PHE A 145 6.99 -10.28 7.87
N THR A 146 5.96 -9.46 7.82
CA THR A 146 4.61 -9.85 8.24
C THR A 146 3.54 -9.14 7.42
N PHE A 147 2.35 -9.73 7.35
CA PHE A 147 1.19 -9.17 6.68
C PHE A 147 0.06 -8.89 7.66
N LEU A 148 -0.35 -7.64 7.76
CA LEU A 148 -1.46 -7.20 8.59
C LEU A 148 -2.73 -7.12 7.74
N PHE A 149 -3.63 -8.07 7.93
CA PHE A 149 -4.89 -8.13 7.19
C PHE A 149 -5.86 -7.04 7.68
N ALA A 150 -6.06 -6.00 6.89
CA ALA A 150 -6.78 -4.79 7.28
C ALA A 150 -8.15 -5.04 7.98
N PRO A 151 -9.01 -5.98 7.54
CA PRO A 151 -10.26 -6.27 8.25
C PRO A 151 -10.11 -6.77 9.69
N ALA A 152 -9.00 -7.44 10.02
CA ALA A 152 -8.73 -7.92 11.38
C ALA A 152 -8.26 -6.78 12.30
N TYR A 153 -7.62 -5.77 11.74
CA TYR A 153 -7.06 -4.65 12.50
C TYR A 153 -7.96 -3.41 12.55
N HIS A 154 -8.94 -3.30 11.65
CA HIS A 154 -9.86 -2.16 11.58
C HIS A 154 -11.32 -2.57 11.76
N PRO A 155 -11.71 -3.11 12.93
CA PRO A 155 -13.08 -3.60 13.18
C PRO A 155 -14.13 -2.51 13.03
N ALA A 156 -13.79 -1.24 13.33
CA ALA A 156 -14.67 -0.09 13.16
C ALA A 156 -15.15 0.10 11.71
N MET A 157 -14.38 -0.38 10.73
CA MET A 157 -14.76 -0.28 9.31
C MET A 157 -15.95 -1.19 8.90
N LYS A 158 -16.38 -2.11 9.77
CA LYS A 158 -17.51 -3.01 9.49
C LYS A 158 -18.81 -2.25 9.25
N SER A 159 -19.06 -1.18 10.00
CA SER A 159 -20.29 -0.36 9.88
C SER A 159 -20.40 0.33 8.52
N ILE A 160 -19.32 0.90 8.02
CA ILE A 160 -19.30 1.66 6.76
C ILE A 160 -19.11 0.79 5.51
N ALA A 161 -18.67 -0.47 5.65
CA ALA A 161 -18.38 -1.36 4.53
C ALA A 161 -19.59 -1.60 3.59
N PRO A 162 -20.83 -1.77 4.08
CA PRO A 162 -22.02 -1.87 3.20
C PRO A 162 -22.25 -0.63 2.36
N VAL A 163 -22.09 0.57 2.94
CA VAL A 163 -22.23 1.86 2.24
C VAL A 163 -21.20 1.96 1.11
N ARG A 164 -19.94 1.66 1.38
CA ARG A 164 -18.88 1.67 0.38
C ARG A 164 -19.15 0.72 -0.78
N ARG A 165 -19.64 -0.50 -0.49
CA ARG A 165 -20.02 -1.48 -1.52
C ARG A 165 -21.19 -0.98 -2.38
N SER A 166 -22.20 -0.37 -1.76
CA SER A 166 -23.36 0.17 -2.49
C SER A 166 -22.99 1.34 -3.39
N LEU A 167 -22.03 2.18 -2.97
CA LEU A 167 -21.54 3.28 -3.79
C LEU A 167 -20.79 2.79 -5.04
N GLY A 168 -20.01 1.71 -4.95
CA GLY A 168 -19.26 1.16 -6.08
C GLY A 168 -18.21 2.10 -6.69
N ILE A 169 -17.85 3.18 -5.99
CA ILE A 169 -16.85 4.17 -6.40
C ILE A 169 -15.68 4.22 -5.41
N ARG A 170 -14.58 4.82 -5.84
CA ARG A 170 -13.50 5.18 -4.92
C ARG A 170 -13.97 6.28 -3.96
N THR A 171 -13.56 6.16 -2.71
CA THR A 171 -13.84 7.13 -1.65
C THR A 171 -12.55 7.42 -0.89
N ILE A 172 -12.58 8.38 0.02
CA ILE A 172 -11.45 8.71 0.89
C ILE A 172 -10.84 7.49 1.60
N PHE A 173 -11.59 6.41 1.82
CA PHE A 173 -11.09 5.17 2.40
C PHE A 173 -10.09 4.41 1.52
N ASN A 174 -10.15 4.59 0.20
CA ASN A 174 -9.16 4.00 -0.71
C ASN A 174 -7.80 4.71 -0.61
N ILE A 175 -7.79 5.94 -0.11
CA ILE A 175 -6.61 6.77 0.07
C ILE A 175 -6.10 6.69 1.51
N ALA A 176 -6.98 6.80 2.49
CA ALA A 176 -6.62 6.73 3.91
C ALA A 176 -6.19 5.31 4.35
N GLY A 177 -6.69 4.25 3.68
CA GLY A 177 -6.33 2.85 3.97
C GLY A 177 -4.82 2.59 3.92
N PRO A 178 -4.12 2.90 2.82
CA PRO A 178 -2.66 2.80 2.73
C PRO A 178 -1.89 3.59 3.80
N LEU A 179 -2.50 4.64 4.37
CA LEU A 179 -1.90 5.49 5.40
C LEU A 179 -2.23 5.03 6.83
N SER A 180 -3.00 3.96 6.98
CA SER A 180 -3.52 3.51 8.28
C SER A 180 -2.94 2.17 8.74
N ASN A 181 -1.67 1.87 8.41
CA ASN A 181 -1.00 0.66 8.91
C ASN A 181 -0.92 0.69 10.45
N PRO A 182 -1.56 -0.27 11.16
CA PRO A 182 -1.68 -0.25 12.62
C PRO A 182 -0.35 -0.43 13.36
N ALA A 183 0.70 -0.97 12.70
CA ALA A 183 2.05 -1.03 13.24
C ALA A 183 2.79 0.32 13.19
N ARG A 184 2.27 1.31 12.44
CA ARG A 184 2.85 2.64 12.27
C ARG A 184 4.34 2.59 11.90
N PRO A 185 4.72 1.88 10.82
CA PRO A 185 6.10 1.84 10.40
C PRO A 185 6.60 3.25 10.06
N PRO A 186 7.90 3.56 10.33
CA PRO A 186 8.44 4.89 10.06
C PRO A 186 8.70 5.17 8.58
N PHE A 187 8.67 4.14 7.73
CA PHE A 187 8.94 4.23 6.31
C PHE A 187 7.79 3.69 5.46
N TYR A 188 7.52 4.34 4.33
CA TYR A 188 6.46 3.95 3.40
C TYR A 188 6.92 4.03 1.95
N VAL A 189 6.50 3.07 1.14
CA VAL A 189 6.46 3.18 -0.32
C VAL A 189 5.01 2.97 -0.73
N ILE A 190 4.39 4.01 -1.28
CA ILE A 190 2.97 4.01 -1.60
C ILE A 190 2.77 4.33 -3.06
N GLY A 191 2.11 3.44 -3.79
CA GLY A 191 1.65 3.71 -5.14
C GLY A 191 0.34 4.49 -5.17
N ALA A 192 0.20 5.43 -6.11
CA ALA A 192 -1.00 6.23 -6.29
C ALA A 192 -1.46 6.25 -7.75
N TYR A 193 -2.76 6.11 -7.97
CA TYR A 193 -3.39 6.00 -9.29
C TYR A 193 -3.33 7.28 -10.15
N SER A 194 -2.90 8.41 -9.61
CA SER A 194 -2.66 9.66 -10.35
C SER A 194 -1.57 10.49 -9.67
N ALA A 195 -0.90 11.35 -10.45
CA ALA A 195 0.15 12.24 -9.95
C ALA A 195 -0.38 13.23 -8.90
N ASP A 196 -1.58 13.79 -9.11
CA ASP A 196 -2.23 14.70 -8.17
C ASP A 196 -2.52 14.00 -6.83
N MET A 197 -3.02 12.75 -6.88
CA MET A 197 -3.26 11.97 -5.68
C MET A 197 -1.94 11.59 -4.99
N ALA A 198 -0.90 11.26 -5.75
CA ALA A 198 0.43 11.01 -5.18
C ALA A 198 0.97 12.22 -4.41
N ARG A 199 0.84 13.42 -4.96
CA ARG A 199 1.18 14.68 -4.29
C ARG A 199 0.37 14.87 -3.02
N THR A 200 -0.95 14.75 -3.09
CA THR A 200 -1.84 14.92 -1.93
C THR A 200 -1.53 13.92 -0.81
N MET A 201 -1.24 12.66 -1.15
CA MET A 201 -0.83 11.65 -0.18
C MET A 201 0.54 11.96 0.45
N ALA A 202 1.48 12.47 -0.34
CA ALA A 202 2.79 12.90 0.16
C ALA A 202 2.65 14.06 1.15
N GLU A 203 1.82 15.07 0.84
CA GLU A 203 1.49 16.18 1.73
C GLU A 203 0.77 15.70 3.01
N THR A 204 -0.11 14.71 2.89
CA THR A 204 -0.75 14.07 4.04
C THR A 204 0.29 13.46 4.97
N LEU A 205 1.22 12.66 4.42
CA LEU A 205 2.29 12.00 5.18
C LEU A 205 3.27 13.00 5.80
N ALA A 206 3.54 14.13 5.15
CA ALA A 206 4.40 15.19 5.70
C ALA A 206 3.87 15.76 7.02
N GLY A 207 2.55 15.70 7.25
CA GLY A 207 1.90 16.06 8.51
C GLY A 207 1.74 14.89 9.50
N MET A 208 2.22 13.69 9.18
CA MET A 208 2.13 12.51 10.05
C MET A 208 3.47 12.19 10.72
N SER A 209 3.43 11.34 11.77
CA SER A 209 4.64 10.89 12.49
C SER A 209 5.35 9.77 11.73
N ILE A 210 6.01 10.12 10.63
CA ILE A 210 6.85 9.22 9.83
C ILE A 210 8.30 9.71 9.80
N LYS A 211 9.23 8.87 9.36
CA LYS A 211 10.61 9.30 9.08
C LYS A 211 10.78 9.71 7.63
N ARG A 212 10.31 8.89 6.70
CA ARG A 212 10.42 9.13 5.26
C ARG A 212 9.42 8.28 4.50
N ALA A 213 8.89 8.80 3.42
CA ALA A 213 8.05 8.04 2.49
C ALA A 213 8.37 8.38 1.03
N PHE A 214 8.13 7.42 0.15
CA PHE A 214 8.04 7.64 -1.29
C PHE A 214 6.61 7.37 -1.74
N VAL A 215 5.96 8.37 -2.29
CA VAL A 215 4.67 8.19 -2.95
C VAL A 215 4.92 8.23 -4.46
N VAL A 216 4.49 7.18 -5.16
CA VAL A 216 4.88 6.93 -6.55
C VAL A 216 3.66 6.94 -7.47
N HIS A 217 3.82 7.56 -8.64
CA HIS A 217 2.90 7.42 -9.76
C HIS A 217 3.67 6.96 -10.98
N GLY A 218 3.32 5.78 -11.48
CA GLY A 218 4.01 5.11 -12.58
C GLY A 218 3.54 5.51 -13.96
N ALA A 219 4.30 5.10 -14.97
CA ALA A 219 3.92 5.23 -16.37
C ALA A 219 2.59 4.51 -16.65
N ALA A 220 1.89 4.93 -17.69
CA ALA A 220 0.58 4.43 -18.09
C ALA A 220 -0.53 4.62 -17.04
N GLY A 221 -0.32 5.47 -16.03
CA GLY A 221 -1.31 5.75 -14.98
C GLY A 221 -1.35 4.70 -13.86
N TRP A 222 -0.31 3.88 -13.75
CA TRP A 222 -0.24 2.82 -12.76
C TRP A 222 0.21 3.33 -11.39
N ASP A 223 -0.23 2.66 -10.34
CA ASP A 223 0.20 2.94 -8.97
C ASP A 223 1.48 2.18 -8.57
N GLU A 224 2.30 1.81 -9.57
CA GLU A 224 3.53 1.04 -9.41
C GLU A 224 4.67 1.59 -10.26
N PRO A 225 5.92 1.58 -9.78
CA PRO A 225 7.09 1.83 -10.62
C PRO A 225 7.33 0.60 -11.50
N THR A 226 7.34 0.77 -12.82
CA THR A 226 7.47 -0.33 -13.77
C THR A 226 8.41 0.01 -14.92
N PRO A 227 8.98 -0.98 -15.62
CA PRO A 227 9.79 -0.75 -16.81
C PRO A 227 9.02 -0.18 -18.02
N ILE A 228 7.71 0.03 -17.90
CA ILE A 228 6.91 0.66 -18.97
C ILE A 228 7.46 2.04 -19.33
N GLY A 229 7.85 2.84 -18.32
CA GLY A 229 8.34 4.19 -18.55
C GLY A 229 8.74 4.93 -17.29
N PRO A 230 9.07 6.23 -17.42
CA PRO A 230 9.38 7.08 -16.28
C PRO A 230 8.23 7.11 -15.27
N TYR A 231 8.57 7.24 -13.99
CA TYR A 231 7.63 7.38 -12.90
C TYR A 231 7.99 8.56 -12.01
N THR A 232 6.96 9.20 -11.43
CA THR A 232 7.14 10.30 -10.50
C THR A 232 7.25 9.77 -9.07
N VAL A 233 8.20 10.29 -8.31
CA VAL A 233 8.39 10.02 -6.90
C VAL A 233 8.21 11.32 -6.12
N PHE A 234 7.25 11.35 -5.22
CA PHE A 234 7.13 12.37 -4.18
C PHE A 234 7.80 11.84 -2.93
N GLU A 235 8.99 12.34 -2.66
CA GLU A 235 9.71 12.02 -1.44
C GLU A 235 9.22 12.91 -0.30
N THR A 236 8.87 12.29 0.80
CA THR A 236 8.25 12.95 1.95
C THR A 236 9.06 12.71 3.21
N ALA A 237 9.33 13.79 3.93
CA ALA A 237 9.84 13.80 5.29
C ALA A 237 8.95 14.74 6.13
N PRO A 238 9.07 14.76 7.47
CA PRO A 238 8.26 15.67 8.31
C PRO A 238 8.33 17.12 7.83
N GLY A 239 7.18 17.67 7.44
CA GLY A 239 7.05 19.05 6.96
C GLY A 239 7.58 19.35 5.56
N ALA A 240 8.05 18.34 4.81
CA ALA A 240 8.68 18.56 3.49
C ALA A 240 8.23 17.51 2.48
N VAL A 241 7.98 17.96 1.25
CA VAL A 241 7.74 17.11 0.07
C VAL A 241 8.61 17.60 -1.06
N THR A 242 9.32 16.69 -1.72
CA THR A 242 10.09 16.96 -2.94
C THR A 242 9.64 16.03 -4.05
N GLU A 243 9.61 16.53 -5.27
CA GLU A 243 9.19 15.78 -6.45
C GLU A 243 10.38 15.52 -7.36
N ARG A 244 10.47 14.31 -7.91
CA ARG A 244 11.40 13.96 -8.97
C ARG A 244 10.80 12.92 -9.90
N VAL A 245 11.30 12.89 -11.11
CA VAL A 245 10.99 11.84 -12.09
C VAL A 245 12.22 10.94 -12.20
N GLU A 246 11.98 9.64 -12.19
CA GLU A 246 13.00 8.61 -12.37
C GLU A 246 12.66 7.76 -13.58
N ASP A 247 13.67 7.37 -14.32
CA ASP A 247 13.53 6.51 -15.49
C ASP A 247 14.17 5.13 -15.22
N PRO A 248 13.39 4.02 -15.28
CA PRO A 248 13.95 2.68 -15.12
C PRO A 248 15.11 2.35 -16.06
N ALA A 249 15.16 2.98 -17.24
CA ALA A 249 16.26 2.79 -18.20
C ALA A 249 17.61 3.28 -17.64
N GLU A 250 17.63 4.28 -16.77
CA GLU A 250 18.85 4.77 -16.11
C GLU A 250 19.45 3.73 -15.16
N PHE A 251 18.64 2.80 -14.69
CA PHE A 251 19.06 1.66 -13.86
C PHE A 251 19.29 0.37 -14.68
N GLY A 252 19.31 0.48 -16.01
CA GLY A 252 19.58 -0.65 -16.91
C GLY A 252 18.40 -1.57 -17.19
N PHE A 253 17.17 -1.19 -16.82
CA PHE A 253 15.98 -1.97 -17.12
C PHE A 253 15.50 -1.70 -18.54
N ALA A 254 15.24 -2.79 -19.30
CA ALA A 254 14.68 -2.70 -20.63
C ALA A 254 13.21 -2.25 -20.57
N ARG A 255 12.77 -1.46 -21.56
CA ARG A 255 11.36 -1.08 -21.69
C ARG A 255 10.49 -2.31 -21.95
N CYS A 256 9.29 -2.29 -21.39
CA CYS A 256 8.24 -3.27 -21.65
C CYS A 256 6.91 -2.58 -21.97
N SER A 257 5.94 -3.35 -22.44
CA SER A 257 4.56 -2.88 -22.62
C SER A 257 3.70 -3.19 -21.39
N PRO A 258 2.58 -2.50 -21.17
CA PRO A 258 1.63 -2.86 -20.12
C PRO A 258 1.18 -4.33 -20.17
N SER A 259 1.02 -4.90 -21.39
CA SER A 259 0.63 -6.31 -21.57
C SER A 259 1.64 -7.32 -21.03
N ASP A 260 2.92 -6.93 -20.89
CA ASP A 260 3.97 -7.80 -20.35
C ASP A 260 3.91 -7.94 -18.83
N LEU A 261 3.09 -7.11 -18.16
CA LEU A 261 2.95 -7.06 -16.70
C LEU A 261 1.55 -7.45 -16.22
N VAL A 262 0.68 -7.89 -17.14
CA VAL A 262 -0.67 -8.32 -16.80
C VAL A 262 -0.63 -9.51 -15.85
N GLY A 263 -1.46 -9.46 -14.83
CA GLY A 263 -1.70 -10.52 -13.87
C GLY A 263 -2.94 -11.36 -14.22
N GLY A 264 -3.51 -11.96 -13.19
CA GLY A 264 -4.71 -12.78 -13.29
C GLY A 264 -5.34 -13.01 -11.93
N ASP A 265 -5.97 -14.16 -11.75
CA ASP A 265 -6.46 -14.57 -10.44
C ASP A 265 -5.31 -14.83 -9.44
N ALA A 266 -5.66 -15.02 -8.19
CA ALA A 266 -4.69 -15.22 -7.11
C ALA A 266 -3.76 -16.43 -7.37
N ALA A 267 -4.29 -17.51 -7.92
CA ALA A 267 -3.50 -18.71 -8.22
C ALA A 267 -2.52 -18.47 -9.37
N HIS A 268 -2.95 -17.76 -10.40
CA HIS A 268 -2.07 -17.33 -11.51
C HIS A 268 -0.95 -16.43 -10.96
N ASN A 269 -1.31 -15.40 -10.21
CA ASN A 269 -0.34 -14.42 -9.68
C ASN A 269 0.66 -15.07 -8.71
N ALA A 270 0.21 -15.99 -7.88
CA ALA A 270 1.10 -16.77 -7.00
C ALA A 270 2.09 -17.65 -7.78
N ARG A 271 1.66 -18.29 -8.88
CA ARG A 271 2.57 -19.04 -9.76
C ARG A 271 3.61 -18.11 -10.39
N ARG A 272 3.17 -16.97 -10.96
CA ARG A 272 4.09 -16.00 -11.60
C ARG A 272 5.12 -15.44 -10.61
N LEU A 273 4.71 -15.09 -9.39
CA LEU A 273 5.64 -14.66 -8.35
C LEU A 273 6.66 -15.76 -7.99
N ARG A 274 6.21 -17.03 -7.87
CA ARG A 274 7.15 -18.14 -7.63
C ARG A 274 8.15 -18.33 -8.76
N ASP A 275 7.71 -18.19 -10.01
CA ASP A 275 8.60 -18.34 -11.18
C ASP A 275 9.66 -17.22 -11.16
N VAL A 276 9.26 -15.98 -10.86
CA VAL A 276 10.21 -14.88 -10.66
C VAL A 276 11.18 -15.19 -9.51
N PHE A 277 10.69 -15.66 -8.36
CA PHE A 277 11.54 -16.00 -7.21
C PHE A 277 12.45 -17.22 -7.44
N LYS A 278 12.16 -18.04 -8.45
CA LYS A 278 13.06 -19.08 -8.97
C LYS A 278 14.09 -18.56 -9.97
N GLY A 279 14.11 -17.25 -10.24
CA GLY A 279 15.08 -16.62 -11.13
C GLY A 279 14.59 -16.38 -12.57
N GLU A 280 13.29 -16.52 -12.87
CA GLU A 280 12.78 -16.19 -14.20
C GLU A 280 13.04 -14.71 -14.50
N ARG A 281 13.68 -14.45 -15.63
CA ARG A 281 14.00 -13.10 -16.12
C ARG A 281 12.81 -12.49 -16.86
N GLY A 282 12.75 -11.16 -16.91
CA GLY A 282 11.76 -10.43 -17.69
C GLY A 282 11.05 -9.32 -16.94
N PRO A 283 10.04 -8.69 -17.55
CA PRO A 283 9.38 -7.48 -17.04
C PRO A 283 8.83 -7.59 -15.61
N HIS A 284 8.24 -8.74 -15.25
CA HIS A 284 7.76 -8.95 -13.88
C HIS A 284 8.90 -8.86 -12.85
N ARG A 285 10.03 -9.55 -13.11
CA ARG A 285 11.20 -9.49 -12.23
C ARG A 285 11.72 -8.05 -12.09
N ASP A 286 11.82 -7.35 -13.20
CA ASP A 286 12.33 -5.98 -13.23
C ASP A 286 11.41 -5.02 -12.45
N ALA A 287 10.09 -5.17 -12.58
CA ALA A 287 9.13 -4.41 -11.79
C ALA A 287 9.24 -4.71 -10.28
N LEU A 288 9.43 -5.98 -9.87
CA LEU A 288 9.64 -6.34 -8.47
C LEU A 288 10.94 -5.72 -7.93
N ILE A 289 12.01 -5.71 -8.71
CA ILE A 289 13.29 -5.09 -8.32
C ILE A 289 13.11 -3.58 -8.13
N LEU A 290 12.42 -2.90 -9.05
CA LEU A 290 12.14 -1.45 -8.93
C LEU A 290 11.38 -1.14 -7.64
N GLY A 291 10.27 -1.83 -7.38
CA GLY A 291 9.50 -1.63 -6.15
C GLY A 291 10.29 -1.96 -4.88
N ALA A 292 11.05 -3.06 -4.86
CA ALA A 292 11.89 -3.44 -3.73
C ALA A 292 13.06 -2.46 -3.52
N SER A 293 13.64 -1.93 -4.60
CA SER A 293 14.69 -0.90 -4.50
C SER A 293 14.19 0.35 -3.81
N LEU A 294 12.96 0.80 -4.10
CA LEU A 294 12.35 1.93 -3.39
C LEU A 294 12.19 1.66 -1.90
N ALA A 295 11.83 0.43 -1.51
CA ALA A 295 11.71 0.04 -0.10
C ALA A 295 13.07 0.06 0.63
N LEU A 296 14.15 -0.27 -0.05
CA LEU A 296 15.51 -0.14 0.49
C LEU A 296 15.96 1.32 0.55
N ARG A 297 15.69 2.09 -0.50
CA ARG A 297 16.07 3.51 -0.65
C ARG A 297 15.37 4.44 0.34
N VAL A 298 14.09 4.23 0.59
CA VAL A 298 13.35 5.03 1.59
C VAL A 298 13.96 4.87 2.99
N ARG A 299 14.67 3.76 3.25
CA ARG A 299 15.42 3.48 4.47
C ARG A 299 16.88 3.98 4.42
N GLY A 300 17.35 4.53 3.30
CA GLY A 300 18.64 5.18 3.17
C GLY A 300 19.69 4.46 2.31
N ALA A 301 19.32 3.38 1.61
CA ALA A 301 20.23 2.77 0.64
C ALA A 301 20.38 3.67 -0.61
N GLU A 302 21.56 3.67 -1.22
CA GLU A 302 21.80 4.35 -2.49
C GLU A 302 21.07 3.62 -3.64
N PRO A 303 20.65 4.34 -4.71
CA PRO A 303 19.81 3.77 -5.77
C PRO A 303 20.38 2.52 -6.43
N GLU A 304 21.65 2.56 -6.85
CA GLU A 304 22.31 1.44 -7.54
C GLU A 304 22.52 0.24 -6.58
N GLU A 305 22.91 0.51 -5.34
CA GLU A 305 23.05 -0.52 -4.31
C GLU A 305 21.69 -1.19 -4.03
N ALA A 306 20.62 -0.40 -3.91
CA ALA A 306 19.29 -0.90 -3.64
C ALA A 306 18.78 -1.81 -4.76
N ALA A 307 18.95 -1.39 -6.02
CA ALA A 307 18.57 -2.21 -7.18
C ALA A 307 19.39 -3.51 -7.25
N ALA A 308 20.70 -3.42 -7.02
CA ALA A 308 21.58 -4.60 -7.01
C ALA A 308 21.21 -5.60 -5.89
N ARG A 309 20.93 -5.12 -4.68
CA ARG A 309 20.50 -5.96 -3.55
C ARG A 309 19.16 -6.64 -3.82
N ALA A 310 18.19 -5.90 -4.39
CA ALA A 310 16.90 -6.46 -4.74
C ALA A 310 17.03 -7.53 -5.84
N ALA A 311 17.86 -7.29 -6.86
CA ALA A 311 18.15 -8.26 -7.90
C ALA A 311 18.83 -9.52 -7.33
N GLN A 312 19.83 -9.34 -6.49
CA GLN A 312 20.54 -10.44 -5.84
C GLN A 312 19.61 -11.30 -5.00
N ALA A 313 18.68 -10.71 -4.23
CA ALA A 313 17.73 -11.44 -3.40
C ALA A 313 16.83 -12.40 -4.22
N ILE A 314 16.54 -12.06 -5.48
CA ILE A 314 15.86 -12.96 -6.41
C ILE A 314 16.84 -13.98 -6.97
N ASP A 315 17.98 -13.54 -7.52
CA ASP A 315 18.91 -14.36 -8.30
C ASP A 315 19.61 -15.46 -7.47
N ASP A 316 19.86 -15.21 -6.19
CA ASP A 316 20.42 -16.21 -5.27
C ASP A 316 19.35 -17.02 -4.52
N GLY A 317 18.06 -16.81 -4.84
CA GLY A 317 16.92 -17.51 -4.28
C GLY A 317 16.52 -17.09 -2.85
N ALA A 318 17.02 -15.99 -2.32
CA ALA A 318 16.67 -15.51 -0.97
C ALA A 318 15.17 -15.20 -0.85
N ALA A 319 14.56 -14.61 -1.90
CA ALA A 319 13.12 -14.35 -1.93
C ALA A 319 12.29 -15.65 -1.89
N LEU A 320 12.71 -16.68 -2.60
CA LEU A 320 12.06 -18.00 -2.55
C LEU A 320 12.21 -18.64 -1.17
N ARG A 321 13.41 -18.62 -0.59
CA ARG A 321 13.65 -19.16 0.77
C ARG A 321 12.82 -18.44 1.81
N LEU A 322 12.65 -17.12 1.71
CA LEU A 322 11.76 -16.38 2.61
C LEU A 322 10.33 -16.88 2.52
N VAL A 323 9.78 -17.06 1.32
CA VAL A 323 8.42 -17.58 1.12
C VAL A 323 8.26 -18.98 1.73
N GLU A 324 9.22 -19.88 1.53
CA GLU A 324 9.15 -21.24 2.11
C GLU A 324 9.29 -21.23 3.65
N SER A 325 10.20 -20.43 4.20
CA SER A 325 10.34 -20.25 5.66
C SER A 325 9.07 -19.68 6.31
N LEU A 326 8.40 -18.72 5.66
CA LEU A 326 7.12 -18.17 6.13
C LEU A 326 5.99 -19.21 6.15
N LYS A 327 5.99 -20.19 5.22
CA LYS A 327 5.03 -21.29 5.22
C LYS A 327 5.28 -22.26 6.38
N GLU A 328 6.55 -22.66 6.57
CA GLU A 328 6.95 -23.57 7.64
C GLU A 328 6.58 -23.01 9.02
N ALA A 329 6.84 -21.72 9.24
CA ALA A 329 6.51 -21.03 10.48
C ALA A 329 5.00 -21.02 10.83
N ARG A 330 4.13 -21.40 9.90
CA ARG A 330 2.67 -21.45 10.08
C ARG A 330 2.12 -22.87 10.15
N SER A 331 2.96 -23.86 9.93
CA SER A 331 2.58 -25.28 10.00
C SER A 331 2.86 -25.89 11.38
N ASP A 332 3.64 -25.17 12.20
CA ASP A 332 3.94 -25.48 13.60
C ASP A 332 2.98 -24.78 14.55
#